data_d9ed34a11c33be0b130df4e722b04375
#
_entry.id   d9ed34a11c33be0b130df4e722b04375
#
_cell.length_a   1.000
_cell.length_b   1.000
_cell.length_c   1.000
_cell.angle_alpha   90.00
_cell.angle_beta   90.00
_cell.angle_gamma   90.00
#
_symmetry.space_group_name_H-M   'P 1'
#
loop_
_entity.id
_entity.type
_entity.pdbx_description
1 polymer ?
#
loop_
_entity_poly.entity_id
_entity_poly.type
_entity_poly.pdbx_seq_one_letter_code
_entity_poly.pdbx_strand_id
1 'polypeptide(L)'
;YLSENNLDIEVVRNKIEIEMLWNKLVGALYSNQLNVNVELLEEQIKKNYNNNEFITEYYLSEIVFQINTENNLSNKVNLIKKDITEQGFKNAANIHSIADSSKFGGNIGWFDEKQLSPKIIKAINELEIGELSKTLSVPNGFIILKIEDKKQKKVKMDKKELLKKAILAEK
;
A
#
# COMPACT_ATOMS: atom_id res chain seq x y z
N TYR A 1 -13.08 -20.83 17.89
CA TYR A 1 -11.77 -20.22 17.51
C TYR A 1 -10.73 -20.33 18.62
N LEU A 2 -11.06 -19.99 19.90
CA LEU A 2 -10.11 -20.10 21.03
C LEU A 2 -9.84 -21.55 21.41
N SER A 3 -10.86 -22.39 21.47
CA SER A 3 -10.76 -23.82 21.75
C SER A 3 -10.07 -24.62 20.63
N GLU A 4 -10.25 -24.22 19.38
CA GLU A 4 -9.58 -24.82 18.21
C GLU A 4 -8.07 -24.58 18.19
N ASN A 5 -7.60 -23.53 18.86
CA ASN A 5 -6.19 -23.15 18.96
C ASN A 5 -5.54 -23.49 20.32
N ASN A 6 -6.22 -24.32 21.17
CA ASN A 6 -5.74 -24.65 22.51
C ASN A 6 -5.43 -23.43 23.41
N LEU A 7 -6.16 -22.32 23.23
CA LEU A 7 -6.00 -21.12 24.02
C LEU A 7 -7.02 -21.13 25.17
N ASP A 8 -6.52 -21.13 26.41
CA ASP A 8 -7.35 -20.99 27.59
C ASP A 8 -7.87 -19.55 27.69
N ILE A 9 -9.18 -19.39 27.78
CA ILE A 9 -9.87 -18.10 27.87
C ILE A 9 -9.42 -17.29 29.09
N GLU A 10 -9.09 -17.98 30.20
CA GLU A 10 -8.59 -17.35 31.43
C GLU A 10 -7.19 -16.74 31.20
N VAL A 11 -6.32 -17.43 30.48
CA VAL A 11 -4.97 -16.94 30.13
C VAL A 11 -5.08 -15.71 29.24
N VAL A 12 -5.99 -15.72 28.26
CA VAL A 12 -6.22 -14.58 27.37
C VAL A 12 -6.80 -13.39 28.15
N ARG A 13 -7.76 -13.62 29.04
CA ARG A 13 -8.34 -12.59 29.90
C ARG A 13 -7.28 -11.95 30.80
N ASN A 14 -6.50 -12.75 31.50
CA ASN A 14 -5.44 -12.29 32.40
C ASN A 14 -4.40 -11.46 31.63
N LYS A 15 -4.02 -11.88 30.41
CA LYS A 15 -3.10 -11.12 29.57
C LYS A 15 -3.67 -9.75 29.22
N ILE A 16 -4.93 -9.68 28.79
CA ILE A 16 -5.61 -8.41 28.46
C ILE A 16 -5.69 -7.52 29.71
N GLU A 17 -6.06 -8.05 30.86
CA GLU A 17 -6.12 -7.28 32.12
C GLU A 17 -4.75 -6.71 32.52
N ILE A 18 -3.70 -7.50 32.41
CA ILE A 18 -2.33 -7.05 32.70
C ILE A 18 -1.93 -5.93 31.71
N GLU A 19 -2.19 -6.07 30.43
CA GLU A 19 -1.90 -5.04 29.43
C GLU A 19 -2.71 -3.75 29.68
N MET A 20 -3.97 -3.86 30.06
CA MET A 20 -4.79 -2.70 30.40
C MET A 20 -4.30 -2.00 31.66
N LEU A 21 -3.94 -2.75 32.73
CA LEU A 21 -3.38 -2.20 33.95
C LEU A 21 -2.02 -1.55 33.72
N TRP A 22 -1.18 -2.17 32.91
CA TRP A 22 0.12 -1.62 32.51
C TRP A 22 -0.04 -0.30 31.76
N ASN A 23 -0.90 -0.25 30.75
CA ASN A 23 -1.19 0.97 29.99
C ASN A 23 -1.76 2.08 30.87
N LYS A 24 -2.61 1.73 31.85
CA LYS A 24 -3.17 2.67 32.84
C LYS A 24 -2.08 3.20 33.79
N LEU A 25 -1.19 2.33 34.26
CA LEU A 25 -0.07 2.69 35.13
C LEU A 25 0.92 3.62 34.39
N VAL A 26 1.33 3.24 33.18
CA VAL A 26 2.22 4.04 32.35
C VAL A 26 1.58 5.40 32.05
N GLY A 27 0.30 5.44 31.67
CA GLY A 27 -0.45 6.66 31.50
C GLY A 27 -0.45 7.55 32.74
N ALA A 28 -0.69 6.99 33.94
CA ALA A 28 -0.70 7.75 35.19
C ALA A 28 0.68 8.28 35.60
N LEU A 29 1.75 7.50 35.37
CA LEU A 29 3.11 7.90 35.73
C LEU A 29 3.70 8.94 34.78
N TYR A 30 3.38 8.87 33.50
CA TYR A 30 4.01 9.71 32.47
C TYR A 30 3.11 10.79 31.91
N SER A 31 1.79 10.82 32.26
CA SER A 31 0.88 11.89 31.81
C SER A 31 1.35 13.31 32.14
N ASN A 32 2.00 13.47 33.31
CA ASN A 32 2.53 14.78 33.74
C ASN A 32 3.88 15.14 33.09
N GLN A 33 4.58 14.17 32.46
CA GLN A 33 5.84 14.44 31.75
C GLN A 33 5.62 14.70 30.26
N LEU A 34 4.48 14.29 29.75
CA LEU A 34 4.01 14.64 28.41
C LEU A 34 3.26 15.97 28.49
N ASN A 35 3.99 17.08 28.67
CA ASN A 35 3.45 18.41 28.40
C ASN A 35 3.22 18.59 26.89
N VAL A 36 2.38 17.72 26.34
CA VAL A 36 1.87 17.87 24.99
C VAL A 36 0.84 18.98 25.07
N ASN A 37 1.22 20.18 24.61
CA ASN A 37 0.26 21.26 24.46
C ASN A 37 -0.75 20.88 23.38
N VAL A 38 -1.86 20.30 23.81
CA VAL A 38 -2.92 19.78 22.92
C VAL A 38 -3.47 20.88 22.02
N GLU A 39 -3.52 22.13 22.52
CA GLU A 39 -3.98 23.31 21.75
C GLU A 39 -3.02 23.62 20.61
N LEU A 40 -1.72 23.57 20.86
CA LEU A 40 -0.67 23.80 19.86
C LEU A 40 -0.65 22.67 18.80
N LEU A 41 -0.86 21.44 19.22
CA LEU A 41 -1.03 20.29 18.33
C LEU A 41 -2.31 20.39 17.50
N GLU A 42 -3.41 20.83 18.07
CA GLU A 42 -4.65 21.08 17.33
C GLU A 42 -4.51 22.20 16.31
N GLU A 43 -3.75 23.26 16.61
CA GLU A 43 -3.43 24.32 15.64
C GLU A 43 -2.49 23.82 14.52
N GLN A 44 -1.48 23.03 14.85
CA GLN A 44 -0.59 22.41 13.86
C GLN A 44 -1.35 21.44 12.97
N ILE A 45 -2.25 20.63 13.54
CA ILE A 45 -3.14 19.74 12.78
C ILE A 45 -4.03 20.56 11.84
N LYS A 46 -4.62 21.65 12.29
CA LYS A 46 -5.44 22.54 11.45
C LYS A 46 -4.64 23.21 10.34
N LYS A 47 -3.38 23.57 10.59
CA LYS A 47 -2.49 24.21 9.60
C LYS A 47 -1.90 23.23 8.59
N ASN A 48 -1.49 22.05 9.04
CA ASN A 48 -0.72 21.10 8.24
C ASN A 48 -1.56 19.99 7.62
N TYR A 49 -2.74 19.74 8.16
CA TYR A 49 -3.63 18.70 7.67
C TYR A 49 -5.01 19.30 7.37
N ASN A 50 -5.27 19.54 6.10
CA ASN A 50 -6.65 19.75 5.67
C ASN A 50 -7.46 18.52 6.07
N ASN A 51 -8.64 18.72 6.70
CA ASN A 51 -9.54 17.65 7.12
C ASN A 51 -10.04 16.73 5.98
N ASN A 52 -9.58 16.99 4.77
CA ASN A 52 -9.90 16.26 3.55
C ASN A 52 -8.59 15.91 2.86
N GLU A 53 -8.05 14.76 3.14
CA GLU A 53 -6.98 14.18 2.34
C GLU A 53 -7.63 13.48 1.14
N PHE A 54 -7.25 13.88 -0.06
CA PHE A 54 -7.60 13.12 -1.26
C PHE A 54 -6.55 12.03 -1.43
N ILE A 55 -7.00 10.81 -1.54
CA ILE A 55 -6.15 9.65 -1.82
C ILE A 55 -6.48 9.19 -3.23
N THR A 56 -5.45 8.93 -4.01
CA THR A 56 -5.63 8.36 -5.34
C THR A 56 -5.76 6.84 -5.22
N GLU A 57 -6.82 6.29 -5.79
CA GLU A 57 -7.00 4.86 -6.01
C GLU A 57 -6.69 4.57 -7.48
N TYR A 58 -5.88 3.54 -7.70
CA TYR A 58 -5.47 3.08 -9.03
C TYR A 58 -6.07 1.71 -9.31
N TYR A 59 -6.71 1.55 -10.47
CA TYR A 59 -7.10 0.25 -11.00
C TYR A 59 -5.99 -0.25 -11.91
N LEU A 60 -5.35 -1.34 -11.52
CA LEU A 60 -4.09 -1.77 -12.11
C LEU A 60 -4.21 -3.14 -12.77
N SER A 61 -3.43 -3.30 -13.83
CA SER A 61 -3.07 -4.60 -14.40
C SER A 61 -1.56 -4.75 -14.41
N GLU A 62 -1.05 -6.00 -14.32
CA GLU A 62 0.36 -6.31 -14.24
C GLU A 62 0.79 -7.38 -15.23
N ILE A 63 2.05 -7.31 -15.67
CA ILE A 63 2.78 -8.40 -16.29
C ILE A 63 4.05 -8.63 -15.49
N VAL A 64 4.11 -9.74 -14.75
CA VAL A 64 5.30 -10.16 -14.00
C VAL A 64 6.05 -11.20 -14.81
N PHE A 65 7.34 -11.01 -15.04
CA PHE A 65 8.15 -11.92 -15.84
C PHE A 65 9.56 -12.08 -15.32
N GLN A 66 10.20 -13.16 -15.71
CA GLN A 66 11.61 -13.43 -15.40
C GLN A 66 12.42 -13.42 -16.69
N ILE A 67 13.72 -13.20 -16.53
CA ILE A 67 14.70 -13.34 -17.61
C ILE A 67 15.58 -14.56 -17.33
N ASN A 68 15.83 -15.35 -18.34
CA ASN A 68 16.83 -16.41 -18.31
C ASN A 68 18.19 -15.84 -18.72
N THR A 69 19.27 -16.52 -18.38
CA THR A 69 20.66 -16.11 -18.67
C THR A 69 20.95 -15.82 -20.14
N GLU A 70 20.16 -16.40 -21.04
CA GLU A 70 20.29 -16.24 -22.50
C GLU A 70 19.52 -15.04 -23.05
N ASN A 71 18.58 -14.47 -22.31
CA ASN A 71 17.73 -13.36 -22.75
C ASN A 71 18.10 -12.05 -22.04
N ASN A 72 18.50 -11.05 -22.83
CA ASN A 72 18.68 -9.70 -22.33
C ASN A 72 17.31 -9.11 -21.93
N LEU A 73 17.25 -8.41 -20.81
CA LEU A 73 16.05 -7.72 -20.31
C LEU A 73 15.38 -6.86 -21.41
N SER A 74 16.18 -6.11 -22.15
CA SER A 74 15.68 -5.25 -23.22
C SER A 74 14.93 -6.03 -24.30
N ASN A 75 15.44 -7.21 -24.71
CA ASN A 75 14.79 -8.06 -25.71
C ASN A 75 13.45 -8.58 -25.19
N LYS A 76 13.39 -9.05 -23.93
CA LYS A 76 12.16 -9.54 -23.33
C LYS A 76 11.12 -8.43 -23.19
N VAL A 77 11.52 -7.24 -22.74
CA VAL A 77 10.64 -6.07 -22.62
C VAL A 77 10.11 -5.64 -24.00
N ASN A 78 10.96 -5.61 -25.02
CA ASN A 78 10.55 -5.26 -26.38
C ASN A 78 9.54 -6.27 -26.95
N LEU A 79 9.75 -7.55 -26.70
CA LEU A 79 8.81 -8.60 -27.10
C LEU A 79 7.43 -8.40 -26.40
N ILE A 80 7.43 -8.21 -25.09
CA ILE A 80 6.20 -7.97 -24.33
C ILE A 80 5.48 -6.72 -24.87
N LYS A 81 6.20 -5.61 -25.09
CA LYS A 81 5.61 -4.37 -25.63
C LYS A 81 5.04 -4.55 -27.03
N LYS A 82 5.72 -5.33 -27.88
CA LYS A 82 5.21 -5.68 -29.20
C LYS A 82 3.91 -6.42 -29.10
N ASP A 83 3.82 -7.47 -28.28
CA ASP A 83 2.62 -8.27 -28.09
C ASP A 83 1.48 -7.44 -27.45
N ILE A 84 1.80 -6.51 -26.54
CA ILE A 84 0.80 -5.56 -26.02
C ILE A 84 0.23 -4.70 -27.16
N THR A 85 1.05 -4.24 -28.10
CA THR A 85 0.59 -3.42 -29.21
C THR A 85 -0.25 -4.22 -30.22
N GLU A 86 0.14 -5.48 -30.51
CA GLU A 86 -0.50 -6.31 -31.51
C GLU A 86 -1.76 -7.01 -31.00
N GLN A 87 -1.79 -7.44 -29.74
CA GLN A 87 -2.83 -8.32 -29.19
C GLN A 87 -3.53 -7.72 -27.95
N GLY A 88 -3.04 -6.58 -27.45
CA GLY A 88 -3.51 -5.94 -26.24
C GLY A 88 -2.89 -6.48 -24.96
N PHE A 89 -2.93 -5.65 -23.90
CA PHE A 89 -2.30 -5.96 -22.62
C PHE A 89 -2.78 -7.28 -22.01
N LYS A 90 -4.07 -7.55 -22.06
CA LYS A 90 -4.69 -8.74 -21.49
C LYS A 90 -4.12 -10.03 -22.08
N ASN A 91 -3.98 -10.10 -23.39
CA ASN A 91 -3.42 -11.28 -24.07
C ASN A 91 -1.91 -11.39 -23.81
N ALA A 92 -1.19 -10.27 -23.84
CA ALA A 92 0.23 -10.26 -23.49
C ALA A 92 0.47 -10.72 -22.04
N ALA A 93 -0.40 -10.34 -21.10
CA ALA A 93 -0.34 -10.82 -19.72
C ALA A 93 -0.54 -12.35 -19.63
N ASN A 94 -1.52 -12.89 -20.35
CA ASN A 94 -1.75 -14.34 -20.41
C ASN A 94 -0.54 -15.12 -20.93
N ILE A 95 0.21 -14.54 -21.89
CA ILE A 95 1.36 -15.18 -22.55
C ILE A 95 2.64 -15.04 -21.72
N HIS A 96 2.88 -13.86 -21.15
CA HIS A 96 4.20 -13.51 -20.59
C HIS A 96 4.26 -13.46 -19.08
N SER A 97 3.11 -13.25 -18.40
CA SER A 97 3.10 -13.10 -16.94
C SER A 97 3.15 -14.45 -16.23
N ILE A 98 4.04 -14.53 -15.25
CA ILE A 98 4.16 -15.66 -14.32
C ILE A 98 3.28 -15.50 -13.07
N ALA A 99 2.63 -14.36 -12.90
CA ALA A 99 1.73 -14.12 -11.78
C ALA A 99 0.38 -14.83 -11.99
N ASP A 100 -0.31 -15.16 -10.90
CA ASP A 100 -1.65 -15.76 -10.95
C ASP A 100 -2.69 -14.86 -11.63
N SER A 101 -2.48 -13.55 -11.57
CA SER A 101 -3.27 -12.52 -12.28
C SER A 101 -3.29 -12.73 -13.81
N SER A 102 -2.31 -13.44 -14.38
CA SER A 102 -2.25 -13.75 -15.82
C SER A 102 -3.54 -14.38 -16.33
N LYS A 103 -4.14 -15.28 -15.55
CA LYS A 103 -5.41 -15.98 -15.87
C LYS A 103 -6.59 -15.00 -16.06
N PHE A 104 -6.45 -13.79 -15.51
CA PHE A 104 -7.43 -12.71 -15.60
C PHE A 104 -6.92 -11.55 -16.48
N GLY A 105 -5.96 -11.83 -17.36
CA GLY A 105 -5.35 -10.82 -18.23
C GLY A 105 -4.48 -9.81 -17.49
N GLY A 106 -3.90 -10.23 -16.37
CA GLY A 106 -3.05 -9.38 -15.54
C GLY A 106 -3.79 -8.44 -14.58
N ASN A 107 -5.13 -8.49 -14.52
CA ASN A 107 -5.90 -7.60 -13.67
C ASN A 107 -5.67 -7.91 -12.18
N ILE A 108 -5.30 -6.89 -11.40
CA ILE A 108 -5.08 -6.99 -9.96
C ILE A 108 -6.02 -6.14 -9.12
N GLY A 109 -6.89 -5.34 -9.77
CA GLY A 109 -7.95 -4.58 -9.11
C GLY A 109 -7.53 -3.19 -8.64
N TRP A 110 -8.33 -2.64 -7.69
CA TRP A 110 -8.13 -1.31 -7.13
C TRP A 110 -7.17 -1.33 -5.95
N PHE A 111 -6.22 -0.40 -5.97
CA PHE A 111 -5.27 -0.16 -4.88
C PHE A 111 -5.30 1.31 -4.46
N ASP A 112 -5.39 1.53 -3.16
CA ASP A 112 -5.11 2.82 -2.55
C ASP A 112 -3.60 3.13 -2.68
N GLU A 113 -3.23 4.37 -2.99
CA GLU A 113 -1.82 4.76 -3.13
C GLU A 113 -0.99 4.41 -1.88
N LYS A 114 -1.61 4.40 -0.68
CA LYS A 114 -0.92 4.03 0.58
C LYS A 114 -0.61 2.54 0.69
N GLN A 115 -1.26 1.69 -0.10
CA GLN A 115 -1.01 0.24 -0.14
C GLN A 115 0.15 -0.10 -1.09
N LEU A 116 0.51 0.83 -1.97
CA LEU A 116 1.57 0.64 -2.95
C LEU A 116 2.92 1.07 -2.39
N SER A 117 3.99 0.36 -2.77
CA SER A 117 5.34 0.76 -2.38
C SER A 117 5.73 2.11 -3.01
N PRO A 118 6.61 2.90 -2.35
CA PRO A 118 7.08 4.18 -2.91
C PRO A 118 7.67 4.05 -4.32
N LYS A 119 8.30 2.91 -4.62
CA LYS A 119 8.87 2.61 -5.93
C LYS A 119 7.79 2.47 -7.01
N ILE A 120 6.68 1.81 -6.67
CA ILE A 120 5.53 1.64 -7.57
C ILE A 120 4.85 2.99 -7.78
N ILE A 121 4.55 3.72 -6.70
CA ILE A 121 3.93 5.06 -6.78
C ILE A 121 4.73 5.98 -7.70
N LYS A 122 6.07 6.06 -7.50
CA LYS A 122 6.94 6.87 -8.35
C LYS A 122 6.88 6.48 -9.84
N ALA A 123 6.57 5.23 -10.13
CA ALA A 123 6.52 4.75 -11.50
C ALA A 123 5.17 4.98 -12.19
N ILE A 124 4.08 5.18 -11.42
CA ILE A 124 2.72 5.26 -11.97
C ILE A 124 2.03 6.61 -11.75
N ASN A 125 2.48 7.45 -10.81
CA ASN A 125 1.78 8.69 -10.43
C ASN A 125 1.65 9.70 -11.60
N GLU A 126 2.62 9.72 -12.52
CA GLU A 126 2.66 10.61 -13.67
C GLU A 126 1.98 10.01 -14.92
N LEU A 127 1.61 8.72 -14.86
CA LEU A 127 1.01 8.04 -16.00
C LEU A 127 -0.48 8.37 -16.13
N GLU A 128 -0.94 8.42 -17.37
CA GLU A 128 -2.35 8.54 -17.70
C GLU A 128 -3.05 7.16 -17.78
N ILE A 129 -4.37 7.18 -17.80
CA ILE A 129 -5.16 5.96 -17.98
C ILE A 129 -4.82 5.32 -19.33
N GLY A 130 -4.52 4.03 -19.31
CA GLY A 130 -4.08 3.25 -20.47
C GLY A 130 -2.57 3.16 -20.66
N GLU A 131 -1.78 4.00 -19.97
CA GLU A 131 -0.33 3.99 -20.09
C GLU A 131 0.35 2.88 -19.30
N LEU A 132 1.56 2.53 -19.76
CA LEU A 132 2.40 1.50 -19.18
C LEU A 132 3.53 2.12 -18.36
N SER A 133 3.81 1.53 -17.21
CA SER A 133 4.99 1.89 -16.43
C SER A 133 6.29 1.49 -17.15
N LYS A 134 7.39 2.09 -16.69
CA LYS A 134 8.72 1.52 -16.92
C LYS A 134 8.77 0.14 -16.25
N THR A 135 9.66 -0.72 -16.77
CA THR A 135 9.93 -2.01 -16.14
C THR A 135 10.58 -1.81 -14.77
N LEU A 136 9.99 -2.39 -13.74
CA LEU A 136 10.48 -2.34 -12.36
C LEU A 136 11.01 -3.70 -11.94
N SER A 137 12.12 -3.72 -11.21
CA SER A 137 12.62 -4.94 -10.58
C SER A 137 11.82 -5.20 -9.30
N VAL A 138 11.37 -6.43 -9.13
CA VAL A 138 10.68 -6.98 -7.95
C VAL A 138 11.38 -8.26 -7.47
N PRO A 139 11.13 -8.76 -6.26
CA PRO A 139 11.85 -9.95 -5.73
C PRO A 139 11.82 -11.17 -6.65
N ASN A 140 10.72 -11.37 -7.38
CA ASN A 140 10.53 -12.53 -8.25
C ASN A 140 10.78 -12.25 -9.74
N GLY A 141 11.48 -11.13 -10.07
CA GLY A 141 11.79 -10.79 -11.45
C GLY A 141 11.53 -9.34 -11.79
N PHE A 142 10.73 -9.10 -12.81
CA PHE A 142 10.39 -7.78 -13.31
C PHE A 142 8.88 -7.62 -13.49
N ILE A 143 8.40 -6.40 -13.35
CA ILE A 143 6.99 -6.08 -13.51
C ILE A 143 6.81 -4.89 -14.45
N ILE A 144 5.79 -4.95 -15.29
CA ILE A 144 5.23 -3.82 -16.04
C ILE A 144 3.79 -3.64 -15.56
N LEU A 145 3.46 -2.43 -15.17
CA LEU A 145 2.11 -2.06 -14.74
C LEU A 145 1.40 -1.27 -15.82
N LYS A 146 0.08 -1.43 -15.91
CA LYS A 146 -0.81 -0.60 -16.71
C LYS A 146 -1.85 0.03 -15.80
N ILE A 147 -2.09 1.33 -15.99
CA ILE A 147 -3.21 1.99 -15.35
C ILE A 147 -4.45 1.74 -16.19
N GLU A 148 -5.41 0.99 -15.65
CA GLU A 148 -6.70 0.77 -16.31
C GLU A 148 -7.68 1.90 -15.98
N ASP A 149 -7.61 2.43 -14.74
CA ASP A 149 -8.40 3.56 -14.28
C ASP A 149 -7.74 4.21 -13.05
N LYS A 150 -8.08 5.47 -12.78
CA LYS A 150 -7.66 6.19 -11.56
C LYS A 150 -8.78 7.10 -11.06
N LYS A 151 -8.97 7.16 -9.75
CA LYS A 151 -9.96 8.05 -9.14
C LYS A 151 -9.44 8.63 -7.84
N GLN A 152 -9.94 9.82 -7.49
CA GLN A 152 -9.65 10.44 -6.20
C GLN A 152 -10.78 10.14 -5.22
N LYS A 153 -10.39 9.67 -4.04
CA LYS A 153 -11.29 9.42 -2.93
C LYS A 153 -11.01 10.39 -1.80
N LYS A 154 -12.05 11.08 -1.37
CA LYS A 154 -11.96 11.96 -0.21
C LYS A 154 -11.97 11.11 1.05
N VAL A 155 -10.88 11.12 1.81
CA VAL A 155 -10.79 10.42 3.10
C VAL A 155 -10.87 11.46 4.21
N LYS A 156 -11.86 11.33 5.07
CA LYS A 156 -11.89 12.06 6.33
C LYS A 156 -10.93 11.36 7.28
N MET A 157 -9.82 12.03 7.62
CA MET A 157 -8.95 11.50 8.67
C MET A 157 -9.62 11.67 10.02
N ASP A 158 -9.64 10.60 10.81
CA ASP A 158 -10.10 10.65 12.19
C ASP A 158 -9.13 11.54 13.00
N LYS A 159 -9.70 12.47 13.78
CA LYS A 159 -8.95 13.39 14.67
C LYS A 159 -7.93 12.62 15.54
N LYS A 160 -8.25 11.39 15.93
CA LYS A 160 -7.40 10.52 16.74
C LYS A 160 -6.17 10.00 15.97
N GLU A 161 -6.28 9.71 14.67
CA GLU A 161 -5.16 9.33 13.82
C GLU A 161 -4.25 10.51 13.51
N LEU A 162 -4.82 11.69 13.29
CA LEU A 162 -4.06 12.93 13.10
C LEU A 162 -3.21 13.26 14.32
N LEU A 163 -3.80 13.16 15.53
CA LEU A 163 -3.08 13.34 16.79
C LEU A 163 -1.94 12.33 16.97
N LYS A 164 -2.16 11.06 16.64
CA LYS A 164 -1.10 10.04 16.70
C LYS A 164 0.05 10.35 15.76
N LYS A 165 -0.23 10.76 14.52
CA LYS A 165 0.80 11.13 13.53
C LYS A 165 1.58 12.36 13.97
N ALA A 166 0.92 13.37 14.51
CA ALA A 166 1.58 14.58 15.04
C ALA A 166 2.53 14.26 16.20
N ILE A 167 2.09 13.44 17.17
CA ILE A 167 2.91 12.99 18.31
C ILE A 167 4.13 12.17 17.84
N LEU A 168 4.00 11.36 16.78
CA LEU A 168 5.09 10.57 16.24
C LEU A 168 6.10 11.38 15.42
N ALA A 169 5.69 12.52 14.86
CA ALA A 169 6.54 13.40 14.07
C ALA A 169 7.42 14.32 14.95
N GLU A 170 7.11 14.48 16.24
CA GLU A 170 7.89 15.28 17.21
C GLU A 170 9.00 14.46 17.91
N LYS A 171 9.18 13.18 17.58
CA LYS A 171 10.29 12.31 18.06
C LYS A 171 11.42 12.25 17.05
#